data_15492f2a27310b6396113dca7de670f4
#
_entry.id   15492f2a27310b6396113dca7de670f4
#
_cell.length_a   1.000
_cell.length_b   1.000
_cell.length_c   1.000
_cell.angle_alpha   90.00
_cell.angle_beta   90.00
_cell.angle_gamma   90.00
#
_symmetry.space_group_name_H-M   'P 1'
#
loop_
_entity.id
_entity.type
_entity.pdbx_description
1 polymer ?
#
loop_
_entity_poly.entity_id
_entity_poly.type
_entity_poly.pdbx_seq_one_letter_code
_entity_poly.pdbx_strand_id
1 'polypeptide(L)' 'MIPIHLERRHPARNMQRYYTFTLTRTLFGQWAVIREWGRIGHPGTVREAWFATEDEAVEAVMQMRGQKERRGYRALR' A
#
# COMPACT_ATOMS: atom_id res chain seq x y z
N MET A 1 4.50 -9.50 8.72
CA MET A 1 4.61 -8.02 8.66
C MET A 1 3.23 -7.41 8.81
N ILE A 2 3.15 -6.35 9.58
CA ILE A 2 1.89 -5.62 9.75
C ILE A 2 1.60 -4.82 8.48
N PRO A 3 0.39 -4.91 7.89
CA PRO A 3 0.06 -4.11 6.72
C PRO A 3 0.17 -2.61 7.00
N ILE A 4 0.69 -1.88 6.03
CA ILE A 4 0.74 -0.42 6.09
C ILE A 4 -0.53 0.12 5.47
N HIS A 5 -1.29 0.88 6.25
CA HIS A 5 -2.55 1.46 5.79
C HIS A 5 -2.45 2.97 5.80
N LEU A 6 -2.69 3.58 4.65
CA LEU A 6 -2.68 5.02 4.48
C LEU A 6 -4.08 5.48 4.07
N GLU A 7 -4.46 6.67 4.52
CA GLU A 7 -5.71 7.30 4.10
C GLU A 7 -5.47 8.73 3.65
N ARG A 8 -6.26 9.16 2.69
CA ARG A 8 -6.31 10.53 2.24
C ARG A 8 -7.75 11.00 2.32
N ARG A 9 -7.99 11.99 3.17
CA ARG A 9 -9.32 12.54 3.37
C ARG A 9 -9.31 14.03 3.04
N HIS A 10 -10.24 14.43 2.20
CA HIS A 10 -10.43 15.84 1.85
C HIS A 10 -11.93 16.13 1.84
N PRO A 11 -12.50 16.48 3.01
CA PRO A 11 -13.95 16.62 3.15
C PRO A 11 -14.58 17.62 2.19
N ALA A 12 -13.89 18.73 1.90
CA ALA A 12 -14.39 19.76 1.00
C ALA A 12 -14.58 19.25 -0.43
N ARG A 13 -13.87 18.17 -0.82
CA ARG A 13 -13.97 17.54 -2.13
C ARG A 13 -14.64 16.19 -2.08
N ASN A 14 -15.19 15.81 -0.93
CA ASN A 14 -15.76 14.49 -0.71
C ASN A 14 -14.77 13.38 -1.08
N MET A 15 -13.49 13.60 -0.80
CA MET A 15 -12.44 12.64 -1.12
C MET A 15 -12.11 11.82 0.11
N GLN A 16 -12.34 10.51 0.02
CA GLN A 16 -12.02 9.54 1.08
C GLN A 16 -11.41 8.32 0.41
N ARG A 17 -10.07 8.27 0.37
CA ARG A 17 -9.33 7.22 -0.30
C ARG A 17 -8.39 6.51 0.65
N TYR A 18 -8.11 5.24 0.36
CA TYR A 18 -7.14 4.46 1.11
C TYR A 18 -6.10 3.84 0.19
N TYR A 19 -4.98 3.49 0.79
CA TYR A 19 -3.93 2.73 0.12
C TYR A 19 -3.30 1.80 1.14
N THR A 20 -3.24 0.49 0.83
CA THR A 20 -2.69 -0.51 1.74
C THR A 20 -1.58 -1.28 1.05
N PHE A 21 -0.49 -1.51 1.79
CA PHE A 21 0.61 -2.35 1.37
C PHE A 21 0.71 -3.54 2.32
N THR A 22 0.78 -4.74 1.76
CA THR A 22 1.03 -5.96 2.53
C THR A 22 2.23 -6.67 1.93
N LEU A 23 3.18 -7.04 2.78
CA LEU A 23 4.35 -7.81 2.39
C LEU A 23 4.17 -9.23 2.89
N THR A 24 4.26 -10.21 2.01
CA THR A 24 4.12 -11.62 2.37
C THR A 24 5.11 -12.47 1.59
N ARG A 25 5.48 -13.62 2.16
CA ARG A 25 6.33 -14.58 1.50
C ARG A 25 5.49 -15.54 0.67
N THR A 26 5.92 -15.80 -0.56
CA THR A 26 5.22 -16.76 -1.42
C THR A 26 5.66 -18.19 -1.10
N LEU A 27 4.91 -19.16 -1.61
CA LEU A 27 5.24 -20.58 -1.47
C LEU A 27 6.58 -20.94 -2.13
N PHE A 28 7.04 -20.15 -3.08
CA PHE A 28 8.29 -20.38 -3.80
C PHE A 28 9.48 -19.64 -3.21
N GLY A 29 9.31 -19.06 -2.02
CA GLY A 29 10.39 -18.34 -1.34
C GLY A 29 10.64 -16.92 -1.84
N GLN A 30 9.81 -16.43 -2.74
CA GLN A 30 9.85 -15.04 -3.17
C GLN A 30 9.05 -14.16 -2.21
N TRP A 31 9.15 -12.85 -2.37
CA TRP A 31 8.43 -11.87 -1.57
C TRP A 31 7.42 -11.14 -2.43
N ALA A 32 6.18 -11.13 -2.01
CA ALA A 32 5.10 -10.44 -2.71
C ALA A 32 4.73 -9.16 -1.97
N VAL A 33 4.62 -8.08 -2.73
CA VAL A 33 4.03 -6.83 -2.26
C VAL A 33 2.64 -6.75 -2.87
N ILE A 34 1.62 -6.77 -2.01
CA ILE A 34 0.23 -6.66 -2.41
C ILE A 34 -0.22 -5.24 -2.11
N ARG A 35 -0.65 -4.53 -3.13
CA ARG A 35 -1.18 -3.17 -3.00
C ARG A 35 -2.66 -3.19 -3.23
N GLU A 36 -3.38 -2.48 -2.39
CA GLU A 36 -4.80 -2.27 -2.59
C GLU A 36 -5.10 -0.80 -2.38
N TRP A 37 -5.89 -0.20 -3.26
CA TRP A 37 -6.28 1.20 -3.13
C TRP A 37 -7.68 1.41 -3.68
N GLY A 38 -8.33 2.46 -3.21
CA GLY A 38 -9.67 2.78 -3.66
C GLY A 38 -10.33 3.80 -2.76
N ARG A 39 -11.64 3.85 -2.85
CA ARG A 39 -12.46 4.69 -1.99
C ARG A 39 -12.78 3.94 -0.70
N ILE A 40 -12.68 4.64 0.44
CA ILE A 40 -12.99 4.05 1.75
C ILE A 40 -14.43 3.54 1.74
N GLY A 41 -14.61 2.29 2.20
CA GLY A 41 -15.92 1.65 2.26
C GLY A 41 -16.34 0.96 0.96
N HIS A 42 -15.48 0.95 -0.07
CA HIS A 42 -15.75 0.30 -1.35
C HIS A 42 -14.65 -0.70 -1.70
N PRO A 43 -14.95 -1.71 -2.52
CA PRO A 43 -13.89 -2.59 -3.03
C PRO A 43 -12.86 -1.79 -3.81
N GLY A 44 -11.59 -2.11 -3.61
CA GLY A 44 -10.51 -1.41 -4.27
C GLY A 44 -9.88 -2.20 -5.40
N THR A 45 -8.89 -1.58 -6.02
CA THR A 45 -8.04 -2.24 -7.01
C THR A 45 -6.88 -2.91 -6.29
N VAL A 46 -6.58 -4.16 -6.67
CA VAL A 46 -5.49 -4.93 -6.08
C VAL A 46 -4.43 -5.20 -7.14
N ARG A 47 -3.16 -4.99 -6.79
CA ARG A 47 -2.01 -5.32 -7.63
C ARG A 47 -0.98 -6.05 -6.80
N GLU A 48 -0.33 -7.01 -7.41
CA GLU A 48 0.71 -7.80 -6.77
C GLU A 48 2.00 -7.73 -7.57
N ALA A 49 3.13 -7.56 -6.88
CA ALA A 49 4.46 -7.57 -7.48
C ALA A 49 5.35 -8.51 -6.67
N TRP A 50 6.20 -9.28 -7.35
CA TRP A 50 7.06 -10.28 -6.71
C TRP A 50 8.51 -9.85 -6.82
N PHE A 51 9.26 -10.12 -5.74
CA PHE A 51 10.67 -9.76 -5.60
C PHE A 51 11.46 -10.98 -5.11
N ALA A 52 12.71 -11.08 -5.51
CA ALA A 52 13.55 -12.20 -5.13
C ALA A 52 13.95 -12.13 -3.64
N THR A 53 14.11 -10.94 -3.10
CA THR A 53 14.54 -10.74 -1.71
C THR A 53 13.59 -9.84 -0.95
N GLU A 54 13.60 -9.99 0.39
CA GLU A 54 12.84 -9.12 1.26
C GLU A 54 13.28 -7.66 1.14
N ASP A 55 14.59 -7.43 1.07
CA ASP A 55 15.13 -6.07 0.98
C ASP A 55 14.61 -5.33 -0.25
N GLU A 56 14.56 -6.01 -1.40
CA GLU A 56 14.00 -5.42 -2.61
C GLU A 56 12.51 -5.08 -2.44
N ALA A 57 11.76 -5.97 -1.81
CA ALA A 57 10.33 -5.77 -1.59
C ALA A 57 10.09 -4.61 -0.62
N VAL A 58 10.85 -4.55 0.48
CA VAL A 58 10.76 -3.46 1.47
C VAL A 58 11.09 -2.12 0.82
N GLU A 59 12.16 -2.09 0.01
CA GLU A 59 12.54 -0.86 -0.68
C GLU A 59 11.43 -0.38 -1.62
N ALA A 60 10.81 -1.30 -2.35
CA ALA A 60 9.69 -0.96 -3.23
C ALA A 60 8.51 -0.37 -2.45
N VAL A 61 8.18 -0.97 -1.31
CA VAL A 61 7.11 -0.46 -0.44
C VAL A 61 7.44 0.95 0.06
N MET A 62 8.67 1.16 0.52
CA MET A 62 9.08 2.47 1.06
C MET A 62 9.03 3.57 -0.01
N GLN A 63 9.45 3.26 -1.24
CA GLN A 63 9.36 4.22 -2.33
C GLN A 63 7.92 4.56 -2.67
N MET A 64 7.06 3.56 -2.79
CA MET A 64 5.65 3.78 -3.10
C MET A 64 4.93 4.53 -1.97
N ARG A 65 5.24 4.19 -0.72
CA ARG A 65 4.69 4.89 0.44
C ARG A 65 5.06 6.36 0.42
N GLY A 66 6.33 6.67 0.16
CA GLY A 66 6.79 8.06 0.05
C GLY A 66 6.06 8.84 -1.03
N GLN A 67 5.80 8.22 -2.17
CA GLN A 67 5.04 8.85 -3.25
C GLN A 67 3.61 9.18 -2.81
N LYS A 68 2.97 8.25 -2.08
CA LYS A 68 1.59 8.46 -1.60
C LYS A 68 1.54 9.52 -0.51
N GLU A 69 2.51 9.53 0.39
CA GLU A 69 2.60 10.55 1.43
C GLU A 69 2.75 11.95 0.82
N ARG A 70 3.53 12.08 -0.25
CA ARG A 70 3.65 13.36 -0.97
C ARG A 70 2.35 13.80 -1.63
N ARG A 71 1.45 12.87 -1.91
CA ARG A 71 0.12 13.17 -2.46
C ARG A 71 -0.93 13.42 -1.37
N GLY A 72 -0.54 13.43 -0.10
CA GLY A 72 -1.44 13.73 0.99
C GLY A 72 -1.99 12.53 1.74
N TYR A 73 -1.54 11.31 1.41
CA TYR A 73 -1.91 10.13 2.19
C TYR A 73 -1.19 10.15 3.53
N ARG A 74 -1.88 9.72 4.58
CA ARG A 74 -1.35 9.68 5.95
C ARG A 74 -1.52 8.29 6.53
N ALA A 75 -0.49 7.84 7.27
CA ALA A 75 -0.59 6.60 8.01
C ALA A 75 -1.55 6.76 9.18
N LEU A 76 -2.37 5.76 9.39
CA LEU A 76 -3.23 5.67 10.57
C LEU A 76 -2.57 4.81 11.63
N ARG A 77 -2.84 5.13 12.85
CA ARG A 77 -2.39 4.35 14.01
C ARG A 77 -3.50 3.45 14.53
#